data_4f2acbf82e12baa2c61562347fc9e2bf
#
_entry.id   4f2acbf82e12baa2c61562347fc9e2bf
#
_cell.length_a   1.000
_cell.length_b   1.000
_cell.length_c   1.000
_cell.angle_alpha   90.00
_cell.angle_beta   90.00
_cell.angle_gamma   90.00
#
_symmetry.space_group_name_H-M   'P 1'
#
loop_
_entity.id
_entity.type
_entity.pdbx_description
1 polymer ?
#
loop_
_entity_poly.entity_id
_entity_poly.type
_entity_poly.pdbx_seq_one_letter_code
_entity_poly.pdbx_strand_id
1 'polypeptide(L)'
;MLNILELESSLGFGGQEHRTQRVINGLDKSKFKVFYGLNPGSKSLEKQIECEFVEFNLKKSFNILEILKICKFVKKNKIKIISTHSGKDGIIGAIVSKITGAKVVRTRHLQTPIRSPFSYNINDKIVAVSNAVKTQLISQGVQESLIETIYTGVDTDKFTPHFKKDIRDQLGLPTNSIIVGIVAVLRAAKNHKILFEAFNELNLSNTFLVVVGDGPQYENLQNIKTSNILMLGNRADVSDFLGSFDLFVLPSKMEALGTALLEAQSCAVPCIGSDVGGIGEAIKDNETGLLFENDNKDSLKNALKTLIEDANLRAKFSANARDFIVENFSIQTMVRQTEKMYETL
;
A
#
# COMPACT_ATOMS: atom_id res chain seq x y z
N MET A 1 -20.28 -17.37 -14.42
CA MET A 1 -18.99 -17.24 -13.70
C MET A 1 -17.98 -16.61 -14.65
N LEU A 2 -17.37 -15.51 -14.25
CA LEU A 2 -16.37 -14.76 -15.01
C LEU A 2 -14.98 -15.30 -14.66
N ASN A 3 -14.24 -15.82 -15.64
CA ASN A 3 -12.90 -16.35 -15.43
C ASN A 3 -11.88 -15.25 -15.65
N ILE A 4 -11.01 -15.04 -14.66
CA ILE A 4 -9.99 -14.00 -14.61
C ILE A 4 -8.61 -14.66 -14.57
N LEU A 5 -7.64 -14.11 -15.30
CA LEU A 5 -6.23 -14.45 -15.20
C LEU A 5 -5.47 -13.25 -14.62
N GLU A 6 -5.07 -13.35 -13.36
CA GLU A 6 -4.09 -12.43 -12.77
C GLU A 6 -2.70 -12.82 -13.24
N LEU A 7 -1.93 -11.88 -13.77
CA LEU A 7 -0.53 -12.07 -14.19
C LEU A 7 0.39 -11.20 -13.34
N GLU A 8 1.36 -11.82 -12.67
CA GLU A 8 2.32 -11.12 -11.80
C GLU A 8 3.75 -11.60 -12.08
N SER A 9 4.57 -10.71 -12.61
CA SER A 9 5.96 -11.04 -12.96
C SER A 9 6.97 -10.88 -11.82
N SER A 10 6.55 -10.38 -10.67
CA SER A 10 7.38 -10.23 -9.47
C SER A 10 7.74 -11.59 -8.86
N LEU A 11 8.95 -11.68 -8.29
CA LEU A 11 9.36 -12.83 -7.47
C LEU A 11 9.19 -12.55 -5.97
N GLY A 12 9.00 -11.27 -5.59
CA GLY A 12 8.84 -10.83 -4.21
C GLY A 12 7.43 -11.01 -3.68
N PHE A 13 7.22 -10.54 -2.44
CA PHE A 13 5.90 -10.39 -1.84
C PHE A 13 5.90 -9.09 -1.05
N GLY A 14 5.34 -8.03 -1.61
CA GLY A 14 5.29 -6.68 -1.06
C GLY A 14 3.90 -6.07 -1.20
N GLY A 15 3.79 -4.75 -1.16
CA GLY A 15 2.51 -4.04 -1.18
C GLY A 15 1.62 -4.34 -2.38
N GLN A 16 2.21 -4.54 -3.56
CA GLN A 16 1.52 -4.91 -4.80
C GLN A 16 0.88 -6.30 -4.66
N GLU A 17 1.67 -7.30 -4.27
CA GLU A 17 1.23 -8.68 -4.13
C GLU A 17 0.22 -8.83 -2.97
N HIS A 18 0.40 -8.11 -1.88
CA HIS A 18 -0.60 -8.03 -0.79
C HIS A 18 -1.94 -7.49 -1.29
N ARG A 19 -1.93 -6.43 -2.12
CA ARG A 19 -3.17 -5.91 -2.71
C ARG A 19 -3.84 -6.94 -3.62
N THR A 20 -3.06 -7.60 -4.49
CA THR A 20 -3.56 -8.64 -5.40
C THR A 20 -4.16 -9.80 -4.61
N GLN A 21 -3.49 -10.28 -3.56
CA GLN A 21 -4.03 -11.30 -2.65
C GLN A 21 -5.37 -10.88 -2.01
N ARG A 22 -5.45 -9.65 -1.50
CA ARG A 22 -6.68 -9.12 -0.88
C ARG A 22 -7.84 -9.07 -1.89
N VAL A 23 -7.58 -8.66 -3.13
CA VAL A 23 -8.58 -8.68 -4.20
C VAL A 23 -9.00 -10.10 -4.50
N ILE A 24 -8.07 -11.01 -4.79
CA ILE A 24 -8.38 -12.40 -5.14
C ILE A 24 -9.21 -13.08 -4.06
N ASN A 25 -8.80 -12.96 -2.78
CA ASN A 25 -9.49 -13.60 -1.67
C ASN A 25 -10.87 -12.99 -1.41
N GLY A 26 -11.05 -11.69 -1.67
CA GLY A 26 -12.30 -10.98 -1.41
C GLY A 26 -13.36 -11.12 -2.52
N LEU A 27 -12.99 -11.47 -3.76
CA LEU A 27 -13.93 -11.62 -4.87
C LEU A 27 -15.00 -12.69 -4.57
N ASP A 28 -16.25 -12.43 -4.95
CA ASP A 28 -17.36 -13.39 -4.86
C ASP A 28 -17.10 -14.64 -5.72
N LYS A 29 -16.81 -15.77 -5.07
CA LYS A 29 -16.46 -17.04 -5.72
C LYS A 29 -17.63 -17.64 -6.51
N SER A 30 -18.87 -17.21 -6.29
CA SER A 30 -20.01 -17.61 -7.10
C SER A 30 -20.03 -16.92 -8.46
N LYS A 31 -19.43 -15.73 -8.56
CA LYS A 31 -19.38 -14.90 -9.77
C LYS A 31 -18.03 -14.99 -10.49
N PHE A 32 -16.93 -15.08 -9.74
CA PHE A 32 -15.57 -14.96 -10.25
C PHE A 32 -14.73 -16.21 -9.96
N LYS A 33 -14.05 -16.72 -10.98
CA LYS A 33 -13.01 -17.74 -10.86
C LYS A 33 -11.67 -17.15 -11.25
N VAL A 34 -10.68 -17.24 -10.35
CA VAL A 34 -9.36 -16.64 -10.57
C VAL A 34 -8.31 -17.70 -10.82
N PHE A 35 -7.51 -17.49 -11.85
CA PHE A 35 -6.25 -18.15 -12.12
C PHE A 35 -5.12 -17.16 -11.87
N TYR A 36 -4.09 -17.55 -11.10
CA TYR A 36 -2.99 -16.66 -10.79
C TYR A 36 -1.70 -17.14 -11.46
N GLY A 37 -1.32 -16.47 -12.54
CA GLY A 37 -0.15 -16.76 -13.36
C GLY A 37 1.10 -16.08 -12.82
N LEU A 38 2.04 -16.87 -12.34
CA LEU A 38 3.26 -16.43 -11.63
C LEU A 38 4.53 -17.01 -12.25
N ASN A 39 5.66 -16.34 -12.02
CA ASN A 39 6.95 -16.95 -12.28
C ASN A 39 7.21 -18.13 -11.32
N PRO A 40 7.85 -19.22 -11.81
CA PRO A 40 8.40 -20.24 -10.90
C PRO A 40 9.30 -19.60 -9.82
N GLY A 41 9.07 -19.99 -8.55
CA GLY A 41 9.79 -19.45 -7.40
C GLY A 41 9.29 -18.10 -6.90
N SER A 42 8.14 -17.62 -7.37
CA SER A 42 7.48 -16.44 -6.77
C SER A 42 7.05 -16.75 -5.33
N LYS A 43 7.32 -15.82 -4.41
CA LYS A 43 6.90 -15.94 -3.00
C LYS A 43 5.38 -15.96 -2.81
N SER A 44 4.62 -15.50 -3.80
CA SER A 44 3.15 -15.59 -3.79
C SER A 44 2.63 -17.03 -3.83
N LEU A 45 3.42 -17.99 -4.38
CA LEU A 45 3.06 -19.41 -4.41
C LEU A 45 3.00 -20.05 -3.00
N GLU A 46 3.69 -19.45 -2.02
CA GLU A 46 3.74 -19.92 -0.63
C GLU A 46 2.63 -19.30 0.25
N LYS A 47 1.79 -18.43 -0.33
CA LYS A 47 0.77 -17.68 0.41
C LYS A 47 -0.60 -18.32 0.26
N GLN A 48 -1.44 -18.13 1.27
CA GLN A 48 -2.85 -18.54 1.23
C GLN A 48 -3.64 -17.57 0.34
N ILE A 49 -3.78 -17.94 -0.93
CA ILE A 49 -4.54 -17.18 -1.93
C ILE A 49 -5.56 -18.12 -2.56
N GLU A 50 -6.82 -17.72 -2.55
CA GLU A 50 -7.96 -18.54 -3.00
C GLU A 50 -8.12 -18.53 -4.52
N CYS A 51 -7.18 -19.17 -5.22
CA CYS A 51 -7.13 -19.22 -6.67
C CYS A 51 -6.51 -20.54 -7.19
N GLU A 52 -6.57 -20.75 -8.50
CA GLU A 52 -5.79 -21.78 -9.17
C GLU A 52 -4.44 -21.17 -9.61
N PHE A 53 -3.33 -21.63 -9.03
CA PHE A 53 -1.99 -21.19 -9.43
C PHE A 53 -1.58 -21.82 -10.75
N VAL A 54 -0.96 -20.99 -11.60
CA VAL A 54 -0.38 -21.42 -12.89
C VAL A 54 1.01 -20.81 -13.06
N GLU A 55 1.98 -21.62 -13.43
CA GLU A 55 3.33 -21.13 -13.66
C GLU A 55 3.56 -20.74 -15.12
N PHE A 56 3.99 -19.47 -15.31
CA PHE A 56 4.41 -18.90 -16.58
C PHE A 56 5.77 -18.22 -16.44
N ASN A 57 6.62 -18.31 -17.46
CA ASN A 57 7.91 -17.61 -17.47
C ASN A 57 7.73 -16.16 -17.92
N LEU A 58 7.40 -15.28 -16.97
CA LEU A 58 7.14 -13.85 -17.21
C LEU A 58 8.40 -12.97 -17.09
N LYS A 59 9.62 -13.58 -17.11
CA LYS A 59 10.89 -12.85 -16.97
C LYS A 59 11.18 -11.89 -18.11
N LYS A 60 10.70 -12.22 -19.34
CA LYS A 60 10.89 -11.41 -20.55
C LYS A 60 9.54 -11.11 -21.20
N SER A 61 9.27 -9.81 -21.49
CA SER A 61 7.98 -9.35 -22.04
C SER A 61 7.67 -9.88 -23.46
N PHE A 62 8.68 -10.28 -24.23
CA PHE A 62 8.56 -10.71 -25.62
C PHE A 62 8.98 -12.18 -25.79
N ASN A 63 8.73 -13.05 -24.81
CA ASN A 63 8.92 -14.48 -24.95
C ASN A 63 7.74 -15.09 -25.74
N ILE A 64 7.92 -15.26 -27.06
CA ILE A 64 6.86 -15.70 -27.98
C ILE A 64 6.29 -17.05 -27.58
N LEU A 65 7.13 -18.02 -27.20
CA LEU A 65 6.66 -19.35 -26.80
C LEU A 65 5.78 -19.29 -25.55
N GLU A 66 6.15 -18.45 -24.59
CA GLU A 66 5.35 -18.29 -23.37
C GLU A 66 4.06 -17.51 -23.64
N ILE A 67 4.09 -16.49 -24.51
CA ILE A 67 2.88 -15.77 -24.95
C ILE A 67 1.90 -16.76 -25.61
N LEU A 68 2.37 -17.63 -26.51
CA LEU A 68 1.51 -18.65 -27.14
C LEU A 68 0.94 -19.65 -26.12
N LYS A 69 1.74 -20.05 -25.11
CA LYS A 69 1.29 -20.90 -24.02
C LYS A 69 0.17 -20.21 -23.22
N ILE A 70 0.35 -18.92 -22.88
CA ILE A 70 -0.67 -18.12 -22.17
C ILE A 70 -1.93 -17.97 -23.05
N CYS A 71 -1.81 -17.68 -24.35
CA CYS A 71 -2.94 -17.59 -25.26
C CYS A 71 -3.74 -18.90 -25.31
N LYS A 72 -3.07 -20.05 -25.38
CA LYS A 72 -3.70 -21.37 -25.32
C LYS A 72 -4.44 -21.58 -24.00
N PHE A 73 -3.83 -21.18 -22.89
CA PHE A 73 -4.43 -21.25 -21.55
C PHE A 73 -5.69 -20.37 -21.44
N VAL A 74 -5.61 -19.11 -21.91
CA VAL A 74 -6.73 -18.16 -21.94
C VAL A 74 -7.92 -18.73 -22.70
N LYS A 75 -7.68 -19.28 -23.91
CA LYS A 75 -8.74 -19.88 -24.74
C LYS A 75 -9.32 -21.13 -24.08
N LYS A 76 -8.47 -22.07 -23.60
CA LYS A 76 -8.90 -23.32 -22.96
C LYS A 76 -9.79 -23.06 -21.73
N ASN A 77 -9.40 -22.09 -20.90
CA ASN A 77 -10.11 -21.78 -19.65
C ASN A 77 -11.16 -20.67 -19.82
N LYS A 78 -11.46 -20.26 -21.06
CA LYS A 78 -12.47 -19.22 -21.35
C LYS A 78 -12.26 -17.95 -20.53
N ILE A 79 -10.99 -17.53 -20.34
CA ILE A 79 -10.63 -16.32 -19.59
C ILE A 79 -11.24 -15.11 -20.33
N LYS A 80 -11.93 -14.25 -19.58
CA LYS A 80 -12.54 -13.03 -20.10
C LYS A 80 -11.72 -11.79 -19.78
N ILE A 81 -11.04 -11.80 -18.64
CA ILE A 81 -10.24 -10.67 -18.16
C ILE A 81 -8.83 -11.14 -17.81
N ILE A 82 -7.84 -10.38 -18.26
CA ILE A 82 -6.44 -10.50 -17.88
C ILE A 82 -6.10 -9.28 -17.05
N SER A 83 -5.76 -9.47 -15.77
CA SER A 83 -5.33 -8.41 -14.86
C SER A 83 -3.82 -8.44 -14.68
N THR A 84 -3.16 -7.29 -14.71
CA THR A 84 -1.70 -7.15 -14.70
C THR A 84 -1.25 -6.05 -13.74
N HIS A 85 -0.03 -6.13 -13.20
CA HIS A 85 0.41 -5.31 -12.08
C HIS A 85 1.73 -4.57 -12.31
N SER A 86 2.55 -5.03 -13.25
CA SER A 86 3.88 -4.47 -13.49
C SER A 86 4.15 -4.15 -14.96
N GLY A 87 5.38 -3.75 -15.29
CA GLY A 87 5.74 -3.42 -16.67
C GLY A 87 5.80 -4.63 -17.59
N LYS A 88 6.30 -5.77 -17.10
CA LYS A 88 6.51 -6.98 -17.92
C LYS A 88 5.21 -7.72 -18.19
N ASP A 89 4.48 -8.04 -17.14
CA ASP A 89 3.17 -8.70 -17.25
C ASP A 89 2.14 -7.82 -17.96
N GLY A 90 2.19 -6.49 -17.80
CA GLY A 90 1.35 -5.55 -18.52
C GLY A 90 1.53 -5.61 -20.04
N ILE A 91 2.77 -5.74 -20.53
CA ILE A 91 3.05 -5.91 -21.96
C ILE A 91 2.56 -7.30 -22.44
N ILE A 92 2.86 -8.36 -21.68
CA ILE A 92 2.42 -9.73 -22.00
C ILE A 92 0.89 -9.78 -22.05
N GLY A 93 0.21 -9.27 -21.03
CA GLY A 93 -1.25 -9.24 -20.94
C GLY A 93 -1.89 -8.50 -22.12
N ALA A 94 -1.34 -7.34 -22.51
CA ALA A 94 -1.82 -6.59 -23.67
C ALA A 94 -1.67 -7.35 -24.99
N ILE A 95 -0.54 -8.03 -25.20
CA ILE A 95 -0.33 -8.86 -26.40
C ILE A 95 -1.32 -10.04 -26.41
N VAL A 96 -1.45 -10.76 -25.29
CA VAL A 96 -2.37 -11.90 -25.17
C VAL A 96 -3.81 -11.46 -25.37
N SER A 97 -4.22 -10.31 -24.82
CA SER A 97 -5.54 -9.70 -25.03
C SER A 97 -5.84 -9.51 -26.52
N LYS A 98 -4.92 -8.90 -27.28
CA LYS A 98 -5.09 -8.68 -28.73
C LYS A 98 -5.22 -9.97 -29.54
N ILE A 99 -4.57 -11.06 -29.11
CA ILE A 99 -4.62 -12.37 -29.81
C ILE A 99 -5.87 -13.16 -29.42
N THR A 100 -6.34 -13.03 -28.19
CA THR A 100 -7.40 -13.90 -27.66
C THR A 100 -8.77 -13.23 -27.59
N GLY A 101 -8.82 -11.90 -27.62
CA GLY A 101 -10.04 -11.11 -27.42
C GLY A 101 -10.44 -10.94 -25.93
N ALA A 102 -9.66 -11.46 -24.98
CA ALA A 102 -9.87 -11.20 -23.56
C ALA A 102 -9.59 -9.72 -23.25
N LYS A 103 -10.36 -9.14 -22.34
CA LYS A 103 -10.13 -7.76 -21.87
C LYS A 103 -8.89 -7.67 -21.00
N VAL A 104 -8.16 -6.55 -21.02
CA VAL A 104 -6.98 -6.36 -20.21
C VAL A 104 -7.13 -5.16 -19.27
N VAL A 105 -6.92 -5.43 -17.97
CA VAL A 105 -6.88 -4.44 -16.90
C VAL A 105 -5.45 -4.32 -16.41
N ARG A 106 -4.97 -3.11 -16.21
CA ARG A 106 -3.64 -2.86 -15.65
C ARG A 106 -3.71 -2.03 -14.39
N THR A 107 -3.25 -2.57 -13.26
CA THR A 107 -3.16 -1.83 -12.00
C THR A 107 -1.81 -1.12 -11.87
N ARG A 108 -1.83 0.17 -11.57
CA ARG A 108 -0.65 0.98 -11.27
C ARG A 108 -0.52 1.20 -9.78
N HIS A 109 0.53 0.63 -9.19
CA HIS A 109 0.81 0.65 -7.75
C HIS A 109 1.81 1.72 -7.31
N LEU A 110 2.53 2.35 -8.24
CA LEU A 110 3.66 3.23 -7.94
C LEU A 110 3.42 4.63 -8.49
N GLN A 111 3.83 5.63 -7.73
CA GLN A 111 3.88 7.03 -8.15
C GLN A 111 5.27 7.38 -8.71
N THR A 112 5.74 6.58 -9.67
CA THR A 112 7.00 6.85 -10.40
C THR A 112 6.69 7.13 -11.87
N PRO A 113 7.55 7.87 -12.59
CA PRO A 113 7.35 8.12 -14.02
C PRO A 113 7.16 6.82 -14.81
N ILE A 114 6.26 6.85 -15.80
CA ILE A 114 6.09 5.74 -16.75
C ILE A 114 7.04 5.91 -17.93
N ARG A 115 7.48 4.80 -18.53
CA ARG A 115 8.38 4.84 -19.69
C ARG A 115 7.67 5.29 -20.98
N SER A 116 6.40 4.92 -21.14
CA SER A 116 5.62 5.25 -22.33
C SER A 116 4.13 5.17 -22.03
N PRO A 117 3.34 6.20 -22.36
CA PRO A 117 1.88 6.17 -22.23
C PRO A 117 1.24 5.13 -23.16
N PHE A 118 1.86 4.83 -24.30
CA PHE A 118 1.37 3.83 -25.24
C PHE A 118 1.13 2.47 -24.56
N SER A 119 2.05 2.03 -23.69
CA SER A 119 1.92 0.75 -22.97
C SER A 119 0.75 0.71 -21.97
N TYR A 120 0.18 1.86 -21.66
CA TYR A 120 -1.04 1.99 -20.85
C TYR A 120 -2.28 2.14 -21.74
N ASN A 121 -2.22 2.97 -22.77
CA ASN A 121 -3.35 3.27 -23.65
C ASN A 121 -3.82 2.07 -24.51
N ILE A 122 -3.04 0.99 -24.58
CA ILE A 122 -3.45 -0.26 -25.24
C ILE A 122 -4.29 -1.19 -24.36
N ASN A 123 -4.49 -0.84 -23.08
CA ASN A 123 -5.33 -1.62 -22.16
C ASN A 123 -6.81 -1.17 -22.25
N ASP A 124 -7.74 -2.06 -21.89
CA ASP A 124 -9.18 -1.74 -21.83
C ASP A 124 -9.51 -0.89 -20.59
N LYS A 125 -8.84 -1.14 -19.46
CA LYS A 125 -8.94 -0.35 -18.23
C LYS A 125 -7.61 -0.27 -17.49
N ILE A 126 -7.44 0.82 -16.73
CA ILE A 126 -6.31 1.05 -15.87
C ILE A 126 -6.84 1.37 -14.47
N VAL A 127 -6.38 0.64 -13.48
CA VAL A 127 -6.64 0.93 -12.08
C VAL A 127 -5.49 1.75 -11.51
N ALA A 128 -5.78 2.96 -11.05
CA ALA A 128 -4.86 3.76 -10.24
C ALA A 128 -5.17 3.55 -8.76
N VAL A 129 -4.14 3.28 -7.95
CA VAL A 129 -4.33 3.01 -6.50
C VAL A 129 -4.62 4.27 -5.67
N SER A 130 -4.58 5.44 -6.29
CA SER A 130 -4.94 6.74 -5.71
C SER A 130 -5.23 7.75 -6.83
N ASN A 131 -5.88 8.87 -6.51
CA ASN A 131 -6.06 9.97 -7.44
C ASN A 131 -4.73 10.65 -7.80
N ALA A 132 -3.77 10.70 -6.89
CA ALA A 132 -2.42 11.17 -7.18
C ALA A 132 -1.75 10.33 -8.28
N VAL A 133 -1.90 9.00 -8.25
CA VAL A 133 -1.43 8.11 -9.32
C VAL A 133 -2.22 8.34 -10.62
N LYS A 134 -3.55 8.51 -10.55
CA LYS A 134 -4.39 8.84 -11.71
C LYS A 134 -3.91 10.15 -12.37
N THR A 135 -3.77 11.23 -11.59
CA THR A 135 -3.33 12.54 -12.07
C THR A 135 -1.94 12.46 -12.72
N GLN A 136 -1.03 11.71 -12.11
CA GLN A 136 0.30 11.48 -12.70
C GLN A 136 0.23 10.74 -14.04
N LEU A 137 -0.58 9.69 -14.15
CA LEU A 137 -0.75 8.96 -15.41
C LEU A 137 -1.30 9.88 -16.53
N ILE A 138 -2.31 10.71 -16.21
CA ILE A 138 -2.90 11.68 -17.15
C ILE A 138 -1.84 12.69 -17.60
N SER A 139 -1.07 13.25 -16.67
CA SER A 139 -0.01 14.23 -16.99
C SER A 139 1.10 13.65 -17.88
N GLN A 140 1.24 12.33 -17.90
CA GLN A 140 2.20 11.60 -18.74
C GLN A 140 1.57 11.06 -20.04
N GLY A 141 0.36 11.48 -20.40
CA GLY A 141 -0.29 11.17 -21.68
C GLY A 141 -1.13 9.91 -21.70
N VAL A 142 -1.48 9.34 -20.54
CA VAL A 142 -2.46 8.25 -20.47
C VAL A 142 -3.87 8.82 -20.57
N GLN A 143 -4.72 8.19 -21.38
CA GLN A 143 -6.10 8.63 -21.60
C GLN A 143 -6.94 8.50 -20.31
N GLU A 144 -7.52 9.60 -19.85
CA GLU A 144 -8.29 9.64 -18.61
C GLU A 144 -9.48 8.66 -18.60
N SER A 145 -10.15 8.50 -19.73
CA SER A 145 -11.31 7.60 -19.89
C SER A 145 -11.02 6.14 -19.59
N LEU A 146 -9.74 5.75 -19.67
CA LEU A 146 -9.30 4.39 -19.33
C LEU A 146 -9.02 4.22 -17.84
N ILE A 147 -8.82 5.32 -17.09
CA ILE A 147 -8.33 5.26 -15.71
C ILE A 147 -9.48 5.34 -14.71
N GLU A 148 -9.55 4.35 -13.84
CA GLU A 148 -10.42 4.32 -12.68
C GLU A 148 -9.59 4.29 -11.41
N THR A 149 -9.94 5.12 -10.41
CA THR A 149 -9.29 5.06 -9.10
C THR A 149 -9.96 4.02 -8.25
N ILE A 150 -9.22 2.97 -7.85
CA ILE A 150 -9.64 1.97 -6.86
C ILE A 150 -8.54 1.90 -5.80
N TYR A 151 -8.79 2.50 -4.67
CA TYR A 151 -7.84 2.57 -3.55
C TYR A 151 -7.41 1.18 -3.08
N THR A 152 -6.18 1.07 -2.55
CA THR A 152 -5.75 -0.16 -1.89
C THR A 152 -6.48 -0.31 -0.56
N GLY A 153 -7.20 -1.41 -0.39
CA GLY A 153 -7.95 -1.70 0.83
C GLY A 153 -7.08 -2.21 1.97
N VAL A 154 -7.48 -1.88 3.21
CA VAL A 154 -6.90 -2.36 4.46
C VAL A 154 -7.82 -3.36 5.11
N ASP A 155 -7.24 -4.37 5.76
CA ASP A 155 -7.93 -5.36 6.59
C ASP A 155 -8.32 -4.70 7.93
N THR A 156 -9.54 -4.17 7.99
CA THR A 156 -10.06 -3.46 9.17
C THR A 156 -10.44 -4.38 10.33
N ASP A 157 -10.47 -5.70 10.10
CA ASP A 157 -10.69 -6.69 11.15
C ASP A 157 -9.37 -7.10 11.80
N LYS A 158 -8.30 -7.10 11.03
CA LYS A 158 -6.94 -7.31 11.54
C LYS A 158 -6.38 -6.05 12.21
N PHE A 159 -6.52 -4.89 11.56
CA PHE A 159 -6.07 -3.60 12.06
C PHE A 159 -7.24 -2.92 12.78
N THR A 160 -7.33 -3.14 14.10
CA THR A 160 -8.41 -2.69 14.96
C THR A 160 -7.84 -1.96 16.17
N PRO A 161 -8.61 -1.07 16.83
CA PRO A 161 -8.19 -0.40 18.06
C PRO A 161 -7.89 -1.36 19.23
N HIS A 162 -8.31 -2.61 19.14
CA HIS A 162 -8.10 -3.61 20.17
C HIS A 162 -6.79 -4.35 19.94
N PHE A 163 -5.78 -4.05 20.72
CA PHE A 163 -4.50 -4.75 20.73
C PHE A 163 -4.44 -5.77 21.87
N LYS A 164 -3.71 -6.87 21.64
CA LYS A 164 -3.60 -7.96 22.62
C LYS A 164 -2.71 -7.60 23.80
N LYS A 165 -1.71 -6.73 23.59
CA LYS A 165 -0.69 -6.40 24.56
C LYS A 165 -0.12 -5.02 24.28
N ASP A 166 -0.06 -4.17 25.29
CA ASP A 166 0.59 -2.85 25.16
C ASP A 166 2.09 -3.04 24.96
N ILE A 167 2.62 -2.42 23.91
CA ILE A 167 4.05 -2.49 23.62
C ILE A 167 4.92 -1.77 24.65
N ARG A 168 4.38 -0.87 25.47
CA ARG A 168 5.09 -0.23 26.57
C ARG A 168 5.68 -1.28 27.50
N ASP A 169 4.87 -2.27 27.89
CA ASP A 169 5.31 -3.39 28.74
C ASP A 169 6.40 -4.22 28.06
N GLN A 170 6.27 -4.46 26.74
CA GLN A 170 7.26 -5.25 25.99
C GLN A 170 8.62 -4.54 25.87
N LEU A 171 8.58 -3.21 25.79
CA LEU A 171 9.76 -2.37 25.59
C LEU A 171 10.33 -1.80 26.89
N GLY A 172 9.69 -2.10 28.04
CA GLY A 172 10.11 -1.57 29.34
C GLY A 172 9.95 -0.05 29.46
N LEU A 173 8.94 0.50 28.77
CA LEU A 173 8.65 1.93 28.77
C LEU A 173 7.68 2.31 29.90
N PRO A 174 7.72 3.56 30.42
CA PRO A 174 6.74 4.04 31.37
C PRO A 174 5.31 3.92 30.82
N THR A 175 4.36 3.50 31.64
CA THR A 175 2.96 3.28 31.25
C THR A 175 2.26 4.54 30.75
N ASN A 176 2.71 5.72 31.21
CA ASN A 176 2.20 7.05 30.80
C ASN A 176 3.05 7.71 29.72
N SER A 177 3.98 6.98 29.10
CA SER A 177 4.78 7.53 28.00
C SER A 177 3.96 7.68 26.72
N ILE A 178 4.32 8.68 25.91
CA ILE A 178 3.76 8.86 24.58
C ILE A 178 4.62 8.10 23.56
N ILE A 179 3.98 7.30 22.71
CA ILE A 179 4.65 6.55 21.66
C ILE A 179 4.30 7.14 20.29
N VAL A 180 5.32 7.71 19.66
CA VAL A 180 5.30 8.07 18.24
C VAL A 180 5.74 6.85 17.44
N GLY A 181 4.93 6.36 16.50
CA GLY A 181 5.23 5.17 15.73
C GLY A 181 5.50 5.44 14.25
N ILE A 182 6.39 4.64 13.66
CA ILE A 182 6.55 4.52 12.21
C ILE A 182 6.73 3.06 11.83
N VAL A 183 6.01 2.61 10.81
CA VAL A 183 6.13 1.27 10.22
C VAL A 183 6.46 1.44 8.74
N ALA A 184 7.71 1.24 8.37
CA ALA A 184 8.15 1.39 6.98
C ALA A 184 9.50 0.71 6.72
N VAL A 185 9.73 0.29 5.46
CA VAL A 185 11.06 -0.14 5.01
C VAL A 185 12.03 1.05 5.10
N LEU A 186 13.21 0.85 5.69
CA LEU A 186 14.22 1.90 5.89
C LEU A 186 14.93 2.26 4.57
N ARG A 187 14.20 2.98 3.69
CA ARG A 187 14.68 3.51 2.41
C ARG A 187 14.68 5.02 2.41
N ALA A 188 15.56 5.64 1.60
CA ALA A 188 15.65 7.09 1.47
C ALA A 188 14.30 7.77 1.15
N ALA A 189 13.46 7.14 0.32
CA ALA A 189 12.13 7.66 -0.03
C ALA A 189 11.16 7.75 1.17
N LYS A 190 11.38 6.99 2.25
CA LYS A 190 10.57 7.02 3.49
C LYS A 190 11.02 8.09 4.48
N ASN A 191 12.18 8.69 4.25
CA ASN A 191 12.68 9.90 4.92
C ASN A 191 12.72 9.83 6.47
N HIS A 192 13.08 8.66 7.01
CA HIS A 192 13.23 8.48 8.45
C HIS A 192 14.19 9.49 9.09
N LYS A 193 15.19 9.95 8.32
CA LYS A 193 16.19 10.91 8.79
C LYS A 193 15.53 12.20 9.29
N ILE A 194 14.63 12.80 8.50
CA ILE A 194 13.96 14.05 8.90
C ILE A 194 13.11 13.85 10.16
N LEU A 195 12.49 12.65 10.32
CA LEU A 195 11.73 12.31 11.52
C LEU A 195 12.64 12.25 12.75
N PHE A 196 13.79 11.59 12.64
CA PHE A 196 14.75 11.49 13.74
C PHE A 196 15.26 12.88 14.14
N GLU A 197 15.62 13.72 13.16
CA GLU A 197 16.08 15.07 13.40
C GLU A 197 15.00 15.94 14.07
N ALA A 198 13.78 15.94 13.54
CA ALA A 198 12.66 16.68 14.12
C ALA A 198 12.30 16.21 15.53
N PHE A 199 12.31 14.89 15.76
CA PHE A 199 12.01 14.29 17.04
C PHE A 199 13.10 14.61 18.10
N ASN A 200 14.37 14.51 17.73
CA ASN A 200 15.49 14.82 18.61
C ASN A 200 15.48 16.29 19.05
N GLU A 201 15.13 17.22 18.16
CA GLU A 201 15.05 18.66 18.48
C GLU A 201 13.94 19.01 19.48
N LEU A 202 12.89 18.17 19.60
CA LEU A 202 11.83 18.37 20.59
C LEU A 202 12.30 18.08 22.01
N ASN A 203 13.35 17.29 22.19
CA ASN A 203 13.99 16.96 23.47
C ASN A 203 13.01 16.59 24.60
N LEU A 204 12.09 15.63 24.29
CA LEU A 204 10.99 15.27 25.18
C LEU A 204 11.42 14.13 26.13
N SER A 205 11.13 14.24 27.41
CA SER A 205 11.59 13.30 28.46
C SER A 205 10.76 12.04 28.57
N ASN A 206 9.47 12.08 28.24
CA ASN A 206 8.54 10.93 28.38
C ASN A 206 7.87 10.57 27.06
N THR A 207 8.59 10.73 25.95
CA THR A 207 8.10 10.44 24.60
C THR A 207 9.12 9.59 23.87
N PHE A 208 8.66 8.52 23.23
CA PHE A 208 9.51 7.56 22.54
C PHE A 208 9.11 7.45 21.08
N LEU A 209 10.11 7.41 20.19
CA LEU A 209 9.90 7.09 18.78
C LEU A 209 10.18 5.59 18.55
N VAL A 210 9.16 4.84 18.18
CA VAL A 210 9.25 3.41 17.87
C VAL A 210 9.26 3.22 16.35
N VAL A 211 10.34 2.63 15.84
CA VAL A 211 10.58 2.41 14.41
C VAL A 211 10.51 0.91 14.12
N VAL A 212 9.50 0.51 13.38
CA VAL A 212 9.31 -0.88 12.92
C VAL A 212 9.63 -0.98 11.44
N GLY A 213 10.59 -1.82 11.12
CA GLY A 213 11.06 -2.06 9.75
C GLY A 213 12.57 -2.20 9.68
N ASP A 214 13.04 -2.61 8.52
CA ASP A 214 14.44 -2.82 8.21
C ASP A 214 14.73 -2.33 6.79
N GLY A 215 15.99 -2.12 6.45
CA GLY A 215 16.38 -1.72 5.11
C GLY A 215 17.74 -1.02 5.01
N PRO A 216 18.09 -0.58 3.79
CA PRO A 216 19.44 -0.05 3.50
C PRO A 216 19.88 1.16 4.32
N GLN A 217 18.96 1.88 4.97
CA GLN A 217 19.27 3.05 5.81
C GLN A 217 19.51 2.71 7.28
N TYR A 218 19.44 1.43 7.67
CA TYR A 218 19.50 1.01 9.08
C TYR A 218 20.72 1.58 9.80
N GLU A 219 21.93 1.35 9.28
CA GLU A 219 23.18 1.81 9.91
C GLU A 219 23.26 3.34 9.98
N ASN A 220 22.87 4.05 8.92
CA ASN A 220 22.86 5.51 8.90
C ASN A 220 21.94 6.09 9.98
N LEU A 221 20.79 5.45 10.22
CA LEU A 221 19.82 5.87 11.23
C LEU A 221 20.31 5.53 12.64
N GLN A 222 20.98 4.42 12.84
CA GLN A 222 21.62 4.06 14.12
C GLN A 222 22.61 5.12 14.59
N ASN A 223 23.34 5.75 13.67
CA ASN A 223 24.35 6.76 13.99
C ASN A 223 23.77 8.09 14.49
N ILE A 224 22.48 8.35 14.23
CA ILE A 224 21.81 9.62 14.59
C ILE A 224 20.69 9.44 15.61
N LYS A 225 20.42 8.19 16.06
CA LYS A 225 19.38 7.94 17.05
C LYS A 225 19.82 8.35 18.45
N THR A 226 18.86 8.84 19.23
CA THR A 226 19.00 9.08 20.68
C THR A 226 18.44 7.91 21.48
N SER A 227 18.58 7.93 22.80
CA SER A 227 18.13 6.85 23.70
C SER A 227 16.61 6.63 23.67
N ASN A 228 15.83 7.65 23.32
CA ASN A 228 14.37 7.58 23.20
C ASN A 228 13.86 7.22 21.79
N ILE A 229 14.76 6.82 20.87
CA ILE A 229 14.42 6.25 19.56
C ILE A 229 14.73 4.73 19.59
N LEU A 230 13.71 3.91 19.42
CA LEU A 230 13.78 2.45 19.47
C LEU A 230 13.59 1.87 18.08
N MET A 231 14.65 1.29 17.51
CA MET A 231 14.62 0.63 16.20
C MET A 231 14.46 -0.88 16.40
N LEU A 232 13.32 -1.46 16.03
CA LEU A 232 12.92 -2.83 16.36
C LEU A 232 13.14 -3.84 15.22
N GLY A 233 13.63 -3.38 14.07
CA GLY A 233 13.75 -4.24 12.88
C GLY A 233 12.39 -4.69 12.32
N ASN A 234 12.41 -5.77 11.54
CA ASN A 234 11.19 -6.35 11.00
C ASN A 234 10.39 -7.08 12.07
N ARG A 235 9.07 -6.84 12.11
CA ARG A 235 8.13 -7.45 13.04
C ARG A 235 6.99 -8.15 12.28
N ALA A 236 6.52 -9.28 12.81
CA ALA A 236 5.35 -10.00 12.29
C ALA A 236 4.04 -9.53 12.94
N ASP A 237 4.13 -8.98 14.15
CA ASP A 237 3.04 -8.52 15.01
C ASP A 237 2.74 -7.02 14.85
N VAL A 238 2.86 -6.49 13.62
CA VAL A 238 2.71 -5.04 13.32
C VAL A 238 1.36 -4.49 13.79
N SER A 239 0.28 -5.27 13.74
CA SER A 239 -1.05 -4.83 14.20
C SER A 239 -1.06 -4.48 15.69
N ASP A 240 -0.36 -5.25 16.53
CA ASP A 240 -0.29 -5.00 17.97
C ASP A 240 0.52 -3.72 18.25
N PHE A 241 1.59 -3.48 17.49
CA PHE A 241 2.37 -2.24 17.58
C PHE A 241 1.55 -1.03 17.17
N LEU A 242 0.87 -1.10 16.01
CA LEU A 242 0.05 0.03 15.52
C LEU A 242 -1.03 0.42 16.54
N GLY A 243 -1.75 -0.55 17.10
CA GLY A 243 -2.79 -0.26 18.09
C GLY A 243 -2.28 0.35 19.41
N SER A 244 -0.98 0.24 19.70
CA SER A 244 -0.37 0.77 20.92
C SER A 244 0.26 2.16 20.73
N PHE A 245 0.33 2.70 19.50
CA PHE A 245 0.88 4.04 19.26
C PHE A 245 -0.11 5.13 19.64
N ASP A 246 0.38 6.22 20.22
CA ASP A 246 -0.42 7.43 20.48
C ASP A 246 -0.58 8.30 19.24
N LEU A 247 0.40 8.25 18.33
CA LEU A 247 0.36 8.84 17.00
C LEU A 247 1.30 8.10 16.06
N PHE A 248 0.98 8.14 14.77
CA PHE A 248 1.75 7.51 13.71
C PHE A 248 2.29 8.55 12.73
N VAL A 249 3.53 8.38 12.26
CA VAL A 249 4.17 9.33 11.34
C VAL A 249 4.66 8.65 10.08
N LEU A 250 4.34 9.23 8.90
CA LEU A 250 4.90 8.80 7.62
C LEU A 250 5.47 9.99 6.83
N PRO A 251 6.77 10.28 6.99
CA PRO A 251 7.41 11.47 6.41
C PRO A 251 7.95 11.22 4.99
N SER A 252 7.28 10.38 4.20
CA SER A 252 7.74 9.95 2.88
C SER A 252 7.92 11.11 1.91
N LYS A 253 9.02 11.12 1.14
CA LYS A 253 9.26 12.09 0.04
C LYS A 253 8.35 11.83 -1.17
N MET A 254 7.89 10.60 -1.33
CA MET A 254 7.01 10.16 -2.41
C MET A 254 6.23 8.93 -1.96
N GLU A 255 4.91 8.93 -2.19
CA GLU A 255 4.04 7.84 -1.79
C GLU A 255 2.83 7.71 -2.72
N ALA A 256 2.54 6.50 -3.18
CA ALA A 256 1.38 6.28 -4.03
C ALA A 256 0.05 6.41 -3.26
N LEU A 257 0.00 5.91 -2.02
CA LEU A 257 -1.17 6.02 -1.14
C LEU A 257 -0.79 6.05 0.35
N GLY A 258 0.25 5.30 0.79
CA GLY A 258 0.64 5.22 2.19
C GLY A 258 -0.19 4.20 2.99
N THR A 259 -0.16 2.93 2.58
CA THR A 259 -0.96 1.88 3.24
C THR A 259 -0.71 1.76 4.74
N ALA A 260 0.50 2.06 5.23
CA ALA A 260 0.79 2.06 6.65
C ALA A 260 0.01 3.14 7.43
N LEU A 261 -0.28 4.30 6.80
CA LEU A 261 -1.18 5.30 7.38
C LEU A 261 -2.61 4.78 7.51
N LEU A 262 -3.08 4.07 6.48
CA LEU A 262 -4.41 3.48 6.49
C LEU A 262 -4.52 2.40 7.59
N GLU A 263 -3.48 1.59 7.75
CA GLU A 263 -3.40 0.54 8.79
C GLU A 263 -3.38 1.16 10.20
N ALA A 264 -2.61 2.24 10.40
CA ALA A 264 -2.58 2.98 11.67
C ALA A 264 -3.94 3.63 12.00
N GLN A 265 -4.54 4.33 11.05
CA GLN A 265 -5.86 4.96 11.22
C GLN A 265 -6.97 3.91 11.41
N SER A 266 -6.85 2.72 10.80
CA SER A 266 -7.75 1.60 11.07
C SER A 266 -7.67 1.14 12.52
N CYS A 267 -6.50 1.27 13.17
CA CYS A 267 -6.31 1.05 14.60
C CYS A 267 -6.74 2.28 15.45
N ALA A 268 -7.44 3.26 14.87
CA ALA A 268 -7.81 4.52 15.53
C ALA A 268 -6.59 5.32 16.03
N VAL A 269 -5.47 5.29 15.31
CA VAL A 269 -4.27 6.06 15.64
C VAL A 269 -4.22 7.30 14.75
N PRO A 270 -4.16 8.52 15.35
CA PRO A 270 -4.05 9.74 14.58
C PRO A 270 -2.70 9.80 13.86
N CYS A 271 -2.70 10.33 12.64
CA CYS A 271 -1.54 10.28 11.78
C CYS A 271 -0.94 11.66 11.47
N ILE A 272 0.37 11.69 11.28
CA ILE A 272 1.08 12.81 10.65
C ILE A 272 1.67 12.29 9.34
N GLY A 273 1.40 12.98 8.22
CA GLY A 273 1.92 12.62 6.91
C GLY A 273 2.51 13.81 6.17
N SER A 274 3.53 13.58 5.34
CA SER A 274 3.99 14.60 4.40
C SER A 274 2.93 14.86 3.34
N ASP A 275 2.71 16.11 2.94
CA ASP A 275 1.78 16.46 1.87
C ASP A 275 2.36 16.11 0.50
N VAL A 276 2.35 14.81 0.17
CA VAL A 276 2.83 14.28 -1.11
C VAL A 276 1.98 13.12 -1.60
N GLY A 277 1.81 13.07 -2.91
CA GLY A 277 1.16 11.94 -3.58
C GLY A 277 -0.20 11.59 -2.99
N GLY A 278 -0.40 10.31 -2.69
CA GLY A 278 -1.64 9.81 -2.09
C GLY A 278 -1.76 9.99 -0.57
N ILE A 279 -0.77 10.56 0.12
CA ILE A 279 -0.84 10.78 1.57
C ILE A 279 -1.98 11.76 1.91
N GLY A 280 -2.15 12.85 1.12
CA GLY A 280 -3.26 13.78 1.28
C GLY A 280 -4.65 13.17 1.01
N GLU A 281 -4.70 11.98 0.41
CA GLU A 281 -5.95 11.22 0.24
C GLU A 281 -6.18 10.26 1.42
N ALA A 282 -5.08 9.79 2.05
CA ALA A 282 -5.10 8.88 3.19
C ALA A 282 -5.34 9.61 4.52
N ILE A 283 -5.07 10.91 4.61
CA ILE A 283 -5.29 11.74 5.81
C ILE A 283 -6.23 12.89 5.43
N LYS A 284 -7.33 13.06 6.14
CA LYS A 284 -8.09 14.31 6.13
C LYS A 284 -7.43 15.29 7.10
N ASP A 285 -6.76 16.29 6.54
CA ASP A 285 -6.02 17.28 7.34
C ASP A 285 -6.91 17.97 8.35
N ASN A 286 -6.43 18.09 9.60
CA ASN A 286 -7.16 18.64 10.76
C ASN A 286 -8.45 17.88 11.16
N GLU A 287 -8.70 16.69 10.57
CA GLU A 287 -9.84 15.85 10.91
C GLU A 287 -9.42 14.46 11.41
N THR A 288 -8.55 13.75 10.67
CA THR A 288 -8.04 12.43 11.02
C THR A 288 -6.55 12.40 11.34
N GLY A 289 -5.89 13.54 11.14
CA GLY A 289 -4.46 13.72 11.34
C GLY A 289 -4.00 15.09 10.88
N LEU A 290 -2.69 15.25 10.75
CA LEU A 290 -2.06 16.49 10.25
C LEU A 290 -1.20 16.19 9.01
N LEU A 291 -1.26 17.09 8.05
CA LEU A 291 -0.32 17.12 6.94
C LEU A 291 0.78 18.16 7.22
N PHE A 292 2.00 17.83 6.88
CA PHE A 292 3.13 18.74 6.94
C PHE A 292 3.77 18.92 5.56
N GLU A 293 4.40 20.08 5.36
CA GLU A 293 5.08 20.40 4.10
C GLU A 293 6.23 19.43 3.82
N ASN A 294 6.24 18.84 2.62
CA ASN A 294 7.20 17.82 2.23
C ASN A 294 8.66 18.29 2.43
N ASP A 295 9.48 17.43 3.00
CA ASP A 295 10.91 17.62 3.28
C ASP A 295 11.20 18.86 4.16
N ASN A 296 10.19 19.39 4.86
CA ASN A 296 10.30 20.51 5.80
C ASN A 296 10.33 20.01 7.25
N LYS A 297 11.51 20.02 7.86
CA LYS A 297 11.73 19.55 9.24
C LYS A 297 10.97 20.35 10.27
N ASP A 298 10.90 21.68 10.12
CA ASP A 298 10.22 22.54 11.09
C ASP A 298 8.70 22.36 11.02
N SER A 299 8.15 22.17 9.84
CA SER A 299 6.74 21.81 9.66
C SER A 299 6.42 20.48 10.33
N LEU A 300 7.24 19.44 10.13
CA LEU A 300 7.09 18.14 10.80
C LEU A 300 7.22 18.26 12.32
N LYS A 301 8.20 19.03 12.81
CA LYS A 301 8.42 19.27 14.24
C LYS A 301 7.20 19.94 14.91
N ASN A 302 6.60 20.93 14.23
CA ASN A 302 5.39 21.59 14.72
C ASN A 302 4.20 20.62 14.77
N ALA A 303 3.98 19.80 13.73
CA ALA A 303 2.93 18.79 13.71
C ALA A 303 3.12 17.74 14.83
N LEU A 304 4.35 17.26 15.04
CA LEU A 304 4.70 16.37 16.15
C LEU A 304 4.38 17.03 17.51
N LYS A 305 4.86 18.25 17.73
CA LYS A 305 4.61 18.99 18.97
C LYS A 305 3.11 19.13 19.24
N THR A 306 2.35 19.56 18.25
CA THR A 306 0.89 19.73 18.35
C THR A 306 0.20 18.45 18.83
N LEU A 307 0.46 17.31 18.18
CA LEU A 307 -0.20 16.06 18.56
C LEU A 307 0.38 15.43 19.84
N ILE A 308 1.64 15.66 20.18
CA ILE A 308 2.22 15.17 21.44
C ILE A 308 1.63 15.93 22.64
N GLU A 309 1.48 17.24 22.55
CA GLU A 309 1.04 18.10 23.66
C GLU A 309 -0.49 18.10 23.85
N ASP A 310 -1.29 17.87 22.79
CA ASP A 310 -2.76 17.95 22.85
C ASP A 310 -3.42 16.56 22.82
N ALA A 311 -3.69 15.99 23.99
CA ALA A 311 -4.38 14.71 24.13
C ALA A 311 -5.84 14.75 23.63
N ASN A 312 -6.53 15.90 23.76
CA ASN A 312 -7.90 16.04 23.29
C ASN A 312 -7.96 16.02 21.76
N LEU A 313 -6.98 16.68 21.11
CA LEU A 313 -6.88 16.65 19.66
C LEU A 313 -6.56 15.25 19.15
N ARG A 314 -5.63 14.51 19.81
CA ARG A 314 -5.39 13.09 19.49
C ARG A 314 -6.66 12.25 19.59
N ALA A 315 -7.42 12.40 20.68
CA ALA A 315 -8.67 11.65 20.88
C ALA A 315 -9.72 11.97 19.78
N LYS A 316 -9.85 13.25 19.42
CA LYS A 316 -10.73 13.68 18.32
C LYS A 316 -10.33 13.04 16.99
N PHE A 317 -9.04 13.13 16.62
CA PHE A 317 -8.57 12.55 15.35
C PHE A 317 -8.68 11.01 15.36
N SER A 318 -8.40 10.38 16.49
CA SER A 318 -8.54 8.93 16.68
C SER A 318 -9.96 8.43 16.36
N ALA A 319 -10.98 9.09 16.88
CA ALA A 319 -12.38 8.74 16.63
C ALA A 319 -12.73 8.85 15.13
N ASN A 320 -12.33 9.95 14.48
CA ASN A 320 -12.62 10.20 13.07
C ASN A 320 -11.82 9.26 12.14
N ALA A 321 -10.58 8.94 12.50
CA ALA A 321 -9.64 8.19 11.66
C ALA A 321 -10.18 6.81 11.29
N ARG A 322 -10.67 6.05 12.28
CA ARG A 322 -11.16 4.69 12.02
C ARG A 322 -12.40 4.70 11.12
N ASP A 323 -13.38 5.55 11.39
CA ASP A 323 -14.61 5.62 10.60
C ASP A 323 -14.28 5.96 9.14
N PHE A 324 -13.39 6.92 8.93
CA PHE A 324 -12.92 7.30 7.60
C PHE A 324 -12.29 6.13 6.83
N ILE A 325 -11.46 5.31 7.50
CA ILE A 325 -10.81 4.16 6.86
C ILE A 325 -11.79 3.03 6.58
N VAL A 326 -12.65 2.69 7.52
CA VAL A 326 -13.66 1.62 7.36
C VAL A 326 -14.58 1.93 6.18
N GLU A 327 -15.01 3.17 6.06
CA GLU A 327 -15.92 3.60 5.00
C GLU A 327 -15.25 3.62 3.61
N ASN A 328 -14.03 4.18 3.52
CA ASN A 328 -13.43 4.54 2.24
C ASN A 328 -12.31 3.60 1.78
N PHE A 329 -11.60 2.93 2.70
CA PHE A 329 -10.39 2.18 2.42
C PHE A 329 -10.41 0.73 2.93
N SER A 330 -11.58 0.16 3.25
CA SER A 330 -11.67 -1.26 3.61
C SER A 330 -11.39 -2.18 2.42
N ILE A 331 -10.94 -3.41 2.69
CA ILE A 331 -10.85 -4.47 1.65
C ILE A 331 -12.19 -4.64 0.95
N GLN A 332 -13.29 -4.64 1.69
CA GLN A 332 -14.64 -4.80 1.16
C GLN A 332 -14.98 -3.71 0.13
N THR A 333 -14.62 -2.46 0.42
CA THR A 333 -14.83 -1.33 -0.52
C THR A 333 -13.98 -1.49 -1.79
N MET A 334 -12.70 -1.86 -1.65
CA MET A 334 -11.81 -2.13 -2.79
C MET A 334 -12.32 -3.27 -3.67
N VAL A 335 -12.73 -4.38 -3.06
CA VAL A 335 -13.24 -5.56 -3.77
C VAL A 335 -14.52 -5.23 -4.52
N ARG A 336 -15.51 -4.61 -3.87
CA ARG A 336 -16.77 -4.20 -4.49
C ARG A 336 -16.56 -3.30 -5.71
N GLN A 337 -15.63 -2.35 -5.64
CA GLN A 337 -15.29 -1.50 -6.79
C GLN A 337 -14.62 -2.29 -7.90
N THR A 338 -13.74 -3.24 -7.57
CA THR A 338 -13.08 -4.13 -8.54
C THR A 338 -14.09 -5.05 -9.24
N GLU A 339 -15.02 -5.65 -8.50
CA GLU A 339 -16.10 -6.49 -9.06
C GLU A 339 -16.96 -5.69 -10.04
N LYS A 340 -17.42 -4.49 -9.62
CA LYS A 340 -18.20 -3.60 -10.48
C LYS A 340 -17.45 -3.27 -11.78
N MET A 341 -16.17 -2.95 -11.70
CA MET A 341 -15.35 -2.69 -12.89
C MET A 341 -15.26 -3.94 -13.78
N TYR A 342 -15.02 -5.13 -13.21
CA TYR A 342 -14.95 -6.37 -13.97
C TYR A 342 -16.28 -6.74 -14.65
N GLU A 343 -17.42 -6.49 -14.01
CA GLU A 343 -18.75 -6.75 -14.55
C GLU A 343 -19.11 -5.80 -15.71
N THR A 344 -18.43 -4.65 -15.85
CA THR A 344 -18.69 -3.67 -16.92
C THR A 344 -17.78 -3.81 -18.14
N LEU A 345 -16.79 -4.72 -18.13
CA LEU A 345 -15.86 -4.98 -19.23
C LEU A 345 -16.36 -6.03 -20.21
#